data_82fef188b345ec9d7d3c5654c097eff8
#
_entry.id   82fef188b345ec9d7d3c5654c097eff8
#
_cell.length_a   1.000
_cell.length_b   1.000
_cell.length_c   1.000
_cell.angle_alpha   90.00
_cell.angle_beta   90.00
_cell.angle_gamma   90.00
#
_symmetry.space_group_name_H-M   'P 1'
#
loop_
_entity.id
_entity.type
_entity.pdbx_description
1 polymer ?
#
loop_
_entity_poly.entity_id
_entity_poly.type
_entity_poly.pdbx_seq_one_letter_code
_entity_poly.pdbx_strand_id
1 'polypeptide(L)'
;MKLLLDRITLVCVDTANHQKAIDSLKKCMTLCKFRKVKFFSDQNLGELGFESILIDKINSKEEYSHWIVKKLYQHIDTDFVLVVQHDSWILDPHAWTDQFFDYDYIGAPWLYPDSRNIGNGGFSLRSRKLQEILGTDPFIEIVSPEDEIIGRLYRDYLEKKHGFRFPAESIADQFAFELREPVVSTFGFHSFFHPPFRPVVVVRREGAMGDVISTEPVLRYFHRLGYKIYLDTSPQFMDLFKNHDFPIEHVSFMDGRHDPEIIDLNMAYETDPQKLHLQAYFEAAGIPEPPLMPKLNRSPPPQFAKYAILHLDVLDMPYRNAYGVNWDYVVDFLTDHGYIVFQLGQSGNFISTKAIKMQTYGISRLMEVVGGSSLFVGIDSGISNIAMAMDVPSVIMFGSVESAFRVHPSALVEVVENRDVCQMSKCYHLTIGTRGTDCYLNTPIPPCVKFSTKQIISAIKNAFDF
;
A
#
# COMPACT_ATOMS: atom_id res chain seq x y z
N MET A 1 7.72 -4.93 -14.89
CA MET A 1 8.23 -6.00 -15.83
C MET A 1 8.47 -7.25 -15.00
N LYS A 2 8.12 -8.47 -15.47
CA LYS A 2 8.45 -9.69 -14.73
C LYS A 2 9.94 -10.01 -14.84
N LEU A 3 10.56 -10.47 -13.74
CA LEU A 3 11.91 -10.99 -13.75
C LEU A 3 11.99 -12.22 -14.66
N LEU A 4 12.97 -12.27 -15.58
CA LEU A 4 13.17 -13.39 -16.50
C LEU A 4 14.11 -14.43 -15.87
N LEU A 5 13.61 -15.63 -15.65
CA LEU A 5 14.32 -16.78 -15.08
C LEU A 5 14.29 -17.97 -16.08
N ASP A 6 14.80 -17.76 -17.26
CA ASP A 6 14.72 -18.71 -18.40
C ASP A 6 15.62 -19.96 -18.26
N ARG A 7 16.52 -19.97 -17.27
CA ARG A 7 17.35 -21.12 -16.89
C ARG A 7 16.70 -22.04 -15.85
N ILE A 8 15.50 -21.68 -15.34
CA ILE A 8 14.86 -22.34 -14.21
C ILE A 8 13.56 -23.02 -14.64
N THR A 9 13.37 -24.27 -14.19
CA THR A 9 12.06 -24.90 -14.07
C THR A 9 11.52 -24.65 -12.65
N LEU A 10 10.38 -23.99 -12.52
CA LEU A 10 9.66 -23.88 -11.25
C LEU A 10 8.89 -25.18 -10.99
N VAL A 11 9.03 -25.76 -9.82
CA VAL A 11 8.44 -27.05 -9.44
C VAL A 11 7.73 -26.97 -8.10
N CYS A 12 6.54 -27.55 -8.04
CA CYS A 12 5.89 -27.91 -6.79
C CYS A 12 5.46 -29.38 -6.84
N VAL A 13 5.66 -30.12 -5.75
CA VAL A 13 5.23 -31.49 -5.57
C VAL A 13 4.31 -31.54 -4.37
N ASP A 14 3.01 -31.75 -4.57
CA ASP A 14 2.05 -31.78 -3.48
C ASP A 14 0.84 -32.67 -3.84
N THR A 15 0.55 -33.64 -2.98
CA THR A 15 -0.59 -34.55 -3.11
C THR A 15 -1.58 -34.41 -1.94
N ALA A 16 -1.42 -33.34 -1.12
CA ALA A 16 -2.28 -33.09 0.04
C ALA A 16 -2.93 -31.69 -0.02
N ASN A 17 -2.20 -30.65 -0.43
CA ASN A 17 -2.62 -29.26 -0.38
C ASN A 17 -2.75 -28.64 -1.78
N HIS A 18 -3.41 -29.33 -2.71
CA HIS A 18 -3.47 -29.00 -4.14
C HIS A 18 -3.74 -27.52 -4.42
N GLN A 19 -4.80 -26.93 -3.83
CA GLN A 19 -5.15 -25.55 -4.11
C GLN A 19 -4.08 -24.58 -3.62
N LYS A 20 -3.54 -24.77 -2.41
CA LYS A 20 -2.46 -23.93 -1.89
C LYS A 20 -1.18 -24.02 -2.72
N ALA A 21 -0.85 -25.21 -3.21
CA ALA A 21 0.29 -25.44 -4.10
C ALA A 21 0.11 -24.72 -5.45
N ILE A 22 -1.08 -24.77 -6.03
CA ILE A 22 -1.45 -24.02 -7.24
C ILE A 22 -1.33 -22.51 -7.00
N ASP A 23 -1.81 -22.02 -5.87
CA ASP A 23 -1.75 -20.61 -5.52
C ASP A 23 -0.30 -20.15 -5.33
N SER A 24 0.56 -20.97 -4.71
CA SER A 24 1.99 -20.72 -4.57
C SER A 24 2.67 -20.56 -5.94
N LEU A 25 2.46 -21.53 -6.86
CA LEU A 25 2.99 -21.47 -8.22
C LEU A 25 2.49 -20.21 -8.97
N LYS A 26 1.20 -19.90 -8.89
CA LYS A 26 0.62 -18.72 -9.52
C LYS A 26 1.21 -17.42 -8.98
N LYS A 27 1.43 -17.31 -7.67
CA LYS A 27 2.10 -16.16 -7.05
C LYS A 27 3.51 -15.98 -7.63
N CYS A 28 4.31 -17.03 -7.70
CA CYS A 28 5.63 -16.98 -8.33
C CYS A 28 5.56 -16.50 -9.78
N MET A 29 4.58 -17.00 -10.54
CA MET A 29 4.38 -16.64 -11.96
C MET A 29 3.87 -15.21 -12.15
N THR A 30 3.27 -14.57 -11.15
CA THR A 30 2.90 -13.14 -11.25
C THR A 30 4.12 -12.25 -11.27
N LEU A 31 5.17 -12.61 -10.55
CA LEU A 31 6.39 -11.83 -10.36
C LEU A 31 7.50 -12.21 -11.35
N CYS A 32 7.60 -13.48 -11.71
CA CYS A 32 8.69 -14.02 -12.54
C CYS A 32 8.17 -14.77 -13.77
N LYS A 33 9.04 -14.87 -14.80
CA LYS A 33 8.82 -15.69 -16.01
C LYS A 33 9.87 -16.78 -16.04
N PHE A 34 9.42 -18.03 -15.84
CA PHE A 34 10.26 -19.24 -15.85
C PHE A 34 10.33 -19.87 -17.25
N ARG A 35 11.35 -20.71 -17.48
CA ARG A 35 11.43 -21.52 -18.69
C ARG A 35 10.29 -22.53 -18.76
N LYS A 36 10.02 -23.21 -17.63
CA LYS A 36 8.93 -24.15 -17.45
C LYS A 36 8.35 -24.02 -16.04
N VAL A 37 7.10 -24.41 -15.89
CA VAL A 37 6.44 -24.55 -14.58
C VAL A 37 5.76 -25.90 -14.54
N LYS A 38 6.06 -26.72 -13.53
CA LYS A 38 5.57 -28.09 -13.39
C LYS A 38 4.96 -28.30 -12.01
N PHE A 39 3.77 -28.85 -11.99
CA PHE A 39 3.10 -29.28 -10.76
C PHE A 39 2.92 -30.80 -10.77
N PHE A 40 3.43 -31.47 -9.76
CA PHE A 40 3.30 -32.91 -9.58
C PHE A 40 2.25 -33.20 -8.52
N SER A 41 1.20 -33.90 -8.89
CA SER A 41 0.01 -34.14 -8.07
C SER A 41 -0.58 -35.53 -8.34
N ASP A 42 -1.28 -36.10 -7.37
CA ASP A 42 -2.04 -37.33 -7.50
C ASP A 42 -3.43 -37.15 -8.13
N GLN A 43 -3.75 -35.94 -8.58
CA GLN A 43 -5.04 -35.58 -9.16
C GLN A 43 -4.89 -34.97 -10.56
N ASN A 44 -5.83 -35.26 -11.43
CA ASN A 44 -5.97 -34.53 -12.69
C ASN A 44 -6.76 -33.23 -12.44
N LEU A 45 -6.06 -32.10 -12.42
CA LEU A 45 -6.61 -30.81 -12.03
C LEU A 45 -7.02 -29.93 -13.22
N GLY A 46 -7.08 -30.49 -14.43
CA GLY A 46 -7.48 -29.74 -15.64
C GLY A 46 -6.43 -28.72 -16.11
N GLU A 47 -6.88 -27.70 -16.83
CA GLU A 47 -6.00 -26.65 -17.38
C GLU A 47 -5.65 -25.60 -16.30
N LEU A 48 -4.39 -25.60 -15.84
CA LEU A 48 -3.90 -24.69 -14.81
C LEU A 48 -3.11 -23.48 -15.37
N GLY A 49 -2.81 -23.50 -16.69
CA GLY A 49 -1.92 -22.52 -17.33
C GLY A 49 -0.43 -22.88 -17.20
N PHE A 50 -0.12 -24.07 -16.67
CA PHE A 50 1.21 -24.68 -16.59
C PHE A 50 1.09 -26.23 -16.61
N GLU A 51 2.22 -26.92 -16.77
CA GLU A 51 2.25 -28.38 -16.89
C GLU A 51 1.87 -29.05 -15.56
N SER A 52 0.82 -29.88 -15.57
CA SER A 52 0.43 -30.74 -14.45
C SER A 52 0.78 -32.20 -14.79
N ILE A 53 1.52 -32.85 -13.89
CA ILE A 53 2.02 -34.21 -14.08
C ILE A 53 1.42 -35.08 -12.98
N LEU A 54 0.73 -36.16 -13.40
CA LEU A 54 0.14 -37.10 -12.47
C LEU A 54 1.24 -38.03 -11.90
N ILE A 55 1.26 -38.12 -10.58
CA ILE A 55 2.14 -39.01 -9.81
C ILE A 55 1.33 -39.83 -8.81
N ASP A 56 1.94 -40.90 -8.27
CA ASP A 56 1.34 -41.61 -7.15
C ASP A 56 1.18 -40.72 -5.92
N LYS A 57 0.14 -40.99 -5.13
CA LYS A 57 -0.08 -40.24 -3.88
C LYS A 57 1.10 -40.43 -2.94
N ILE A 58 1.58 -39.33 -2.42
CA ILE A 58 2.63 -39.25 -1.39
C ILE A 58 1.94 -39.19 -0.02
N ASN A 59 2.20 -40.19 0.85
CA ASN A 59 1.51 -40.33 2.13
C ASN A 59 2.39 -39.95 3.34
N SER A 60 3.69 -39.77 3.12
CA SER A 60 4.61 -39.42 4.22
C SER A 60 5.73 -38.47 3.76
N LYS A 61 6.45 -37.89 4.73
CA LYS A 61 7.65 -37.06 4.47
C LYS A 61 8.78 -37.87 3.84
N GLU A 62 8.91 -39.13 4.19
CA GLU A 62 9.90 -40.07 3.65
C GLU A 62 9.62 -40.36 2.16
N GLU A 63 8.36 -40.59 1.80
CA GLU A 63 7.95 -40.75 0.40
C GLU A 63 8.18 -39.47 -0.41
N TYR A 64 7.92 -38.29 0.18
CA TYR A 64 8.23 -37.00 -0.42
C TYR A 64 9.74 -36.86 -0.67
N SER A 65 10.55 -37.12 0.36
CA SER A 65 12.00 -37.03 0.27
C SER A 65 12.55 -38.02 -0.77
N HIS A 66 12.01 -39.25 -0.80
CA HIS A 66 12.36 -40.22 -1.83
C HIS A 66 12.03 -39.68 -3.23
N TRP A 67 10.84 -39.11 -3.42
CA TRP A 67 10.43 -38.59 -4.72
C TRP A 67 11.33 -37.45 -5.19
N ILE A 68 11.57 -36.47 -4.32
CA ILE A 68 12.42 -35.29 -4.60
C ILE A 68 13.87 -35.70 -4.90
N VAL A 69 14.44 -36.61 -4.12
CA VAL A 69 15.84 -37.03 -4.27
C VAL A 69 16.02 -38.02 -5.45
N LYS A 70 15.13 -39.00 -5.60
CA LYS A 70 15.34 -40.14 -6.55
C LYS A 70 14.56 -40.02 -7.85
N LYS A 71 13.56 -39.16 -7.97
CA LYS A 71 12.70 -39.07 -9.17
C LYS A 71 12.70 -37.71 -9.86
N LEU A 72 12.84 -36.60 -9.11
CA LEU A 72 12.69 -35.24 -9.66
C LEU A 72 13.63 -34.99 -10.86
N TYR A 73 14.86 -35.47 -10.83
CA TYR A 73 15.86 -35.25 -11.91
C TYR A 73 15.37 -35.65 -13.29
N GLN A 74 14.52 -36.71 -13.39
CA GLN A 74 13.97 -37.18 -14.65
C GLN A 74 13.06 -36.17 -15.36
N HIS A 75 12.59 -35.18 -14.62
CA HIS A 75 11.64 -34.18 -15.08
C HIS A 75 12.27 -32.80 -15.32
N ILE A 76 13.58 -32.63 -15.07
CA ILE A 76 14.30 -31.36 -15.17
C ILE A 76 15.21 -31.35 -16.38
N ASP A 77 14.96 -30.45 -17.32
CA ASP A 77 15.74 -30.22 -18.53
C ASP A 77 16.37 -28.81 -18.61
N THR A 78 16.17 -27.99 -17.59
CA THR A 78 16.81 -26.67 -17.42
C THR A 78 18.05 -26.78 -16.54
N ASP A 79 18.90 -25.75 -16.54
CA ASP A 79 20.12 -25.73 -15.73
C ASP A 79 19.84 -25.83 -14.23
N PHE A 80 18.70 -25.27 -13.80
CA PHE A 80 18.28 -25.22 -12.41
C PHE A 80 16.80 -25.58 -12.25
N VAL A 81 16.45 -26.01 -11.05
CA VAL A 81 15.08 -26.17 -10.59
C VAL A 81 14.88 -25.32 -9.34
N LEU A 82 13.82 -24.51 -9.31
CA LEU A 82 13.31 -23.86 -8.10
C LEU A 82 12.18 -24.72 -7.54
N VAL A 83 12.42 -25.36 -6.41
CA VAL A 83 11.41 -26.13 -5.69
C VAL A 83 10.69 -25.18 -4.75
N VAL A 84 9.35 -25.18 -4.83
CA VAL A 84 8.46 -24.47 -3.90
C VAL A 84 7.45 -25.47 -3.32
N GLN A 85 7.01 -25.22 -2.10
CA GLN A 85 5.92 -25.95 -1.44
C GLN A 85 4.65 -25.09 -1.36
N HIS A 86 3.56 -25.66 -0.87
CA HIS A 86 2.25 -24.97 -0.76
C HIS A 86 2.27 -23.74 0.15
N ASP A 87 3.29 -23.58 0.98
CA ASP A 87 3.52 -22.52 1.95
C ASP A 87 4.79 -21.71 1.68
N SER A 88 5.24 -21.69 0.43
CA SER A 88 6.41 -20.93 0.00
C SER A 88 6.19 -20.30 -1.37
N TRP A 89 6.65 -19.06 -1.59
CA TRP A 89 6.63 -18.37 -2.88
C TRP A 89 7.65 -17.24 -2.93
N ILE A 90 7.85 -16.66 -4.11
CA ILE A 90 8.69 -15.48 -4.30
C ILE A 90 8.01 -14.27 -3.66
N LEU A 91 8.78 -13.52 -2.86
CA LEU A 91 8.35 -12.28 -2.21
C LEU A 91 8.75 -11.05 -3.02
N ASP A 92 10.05 -10.92 -3.28
CA ASP A 92 10.62 -9.77 -3.95
C ASP A 92 11.50 -10.21 -5.14
N PRO A 93 11.05 -9.99 -6.38
CA PRO A 93 11.85 -10.31 -7.56
C PRO A 93 13.11 -9.43 -7.70
N HIS A 94 13.18 -8.27 -7.03
CA HIS A 94 14.35 -7.38 -7.06
C HIS A 94 15.49 -7.88 -6.15
N ALA A 95 15.19 -8.76 -5.20
CA ALA A 95 16.20 -9.42 -4.38
C ALA A 95 16.92 -10.56 -5.13
N TRP A 96 16.50 -10.90 -6.37
CA TRP A 96 17.22 -11.87 -7.20
C TRP A 96 18.58 -11.33 -7.64
N THR A 97 19.56 -12.20 -7.56
CA THR A 97 20.90 -11.99 -8.15
C THR A 97 21.36 -13.23 -8.90
N ASP A 98 22.01 -13.06 -10.05
CA ASP A 98 22.57 -14.18 -10.82
C ASP A 98 23.69 -14.91 -10.08
N GLN A 99 24.20 -14.35 -8.99
CA GLN A 99 25.12 -15.03 -8.08
C GLN A 99 24.52 -16.33 -7.48
N PHE A 100 23.21 -16.44 -7.40
CA PHE A 100 22.55 -17.66 -6.92
C PHE A 100 22.84 -18.86 -7.83
N PHE A 101 23.11 -18.64 -9.12
CA PHE A 101 23.52 -19.69 -10.06
C PHE A 101 24.96 -20.19 -9.84
N ASP A 102 25.72 -19.54 -8.97
CA ASP A 102 27.05 -20.01 -8.61
C ASP A 102 27.03 -21.21 -7.67
N TYR A 103 25.89 -21.55 -7.10
CA TYR A 103 25.72 -22.59 -6.11
C TYR A 103 24.85 -23.72 -6.64
N ASP A 104 25.15 -24.95 -6.25
CA ASP A 104 24.38 -26.13 -6.66
C ASP A 104 23.15 -26.36 -5.79
N TYR A 105 23.19 -25.86 -4.55
CA TYR A 105 22.04 -25.85 -3.64
C TYR A 105 22.02 -24.57 -2.82
N ILE A 106 20.86 -23.90 -2.77
CA ILE A 106 20.59 -22.78 -1.92
C ILE A 106 19.14 -22.83 -1.42
N GLY A 107 18.93 -22.66 -0.14
CA GLY A 107 17.65 -22.58 0.56
C GLY A 107 17.81 -21.76 1.82
N ALA A 108 16.72 -21.53 2.57
CA ALA A 108 16.74 -20.74 3.80
C ALA A 108 17.72 -21.34 4.82
N PRO A 109 18.48 -20.50 5.58
CA PRO A 109 19.37 -20.99 6.62
C PRO A 109 18.61 -21.58 7.80
N TRP A 110 19.15 -22.67 8.35
CA TRP A 110 18.80 -23.22 9.66
C TRP A 110 19.52 -22.52 10.82
N LEU A 111 19.23 -22.92 12.05
CA LEU A 111 19.81 -22.36 13.28
C LEU A 111 20.73 -23.35 14.03
N TYR A 112 21.43 -24.22 13.31
CA TYR A 112 22.39 -25.12 13.95
C TYR A 112 23.69 -24.39 14.31
N PRO A 113 24.38 -24.78 15.41
CA PRO A 113 25.56 -24.08 15.88
C PRO A 113 26.83 -24.39 15.08
N ASP A 114 26.79 -25.31 14.11
CA ASP A 114 27.96 -25.83 13.40
C ASP A 114 28.27 -25.15 12.07
N SER A 115 27.65 -24.00 11.78
CA SER A 115 27.78 -23.22 10.54
C SER A 115 27.42 -23.96 9.23
N ARG A 116 26.78 -25.14 9.32
CA ARG A 116 26.24 -25.90 8.18
C ARG A 116 24.74 -25.65 8.06
N ASN A 117 24.38 -24.41 7.90
CA ASN A 117 22.99 -23.96 8.02
C ASN A 117 22.26 -23.78 6.69
N ILE A 118 22.86 -24.17 5.57
CA ILE A 118 22.23 -23.99 4.26
C ILE A 118 21.45 -25.26 3.91
N GLY A 119 20.13 -25.14 3.77
CA GLY A 119 19.48 -26.34 3.33
C GLY A 119 17.98 -26.43 3.38
N ASN A 120 17.20 -25.51 3.89
CA ASN A 120 15.75 -25.70 3.86
C ASN A 120 15.24 -25.98 2.45
N GLY A 121 14.48 -27.09 2.29
CA GLY A 121 14.05 -27.63 1.00
C GLY A 121 12.79 -27.02 0.43
N GLY A 122 11.95 -26.42 1.28
CA GLY A 122 10.61 -25.96 0.90
C GLY A 122 10.57 -24.72 0.01
N PHE A 123 11.67 -23.95 -0.02
CA PHE A 123 11.97 -22.94 -1.03
C PHE A 123 13.47 -23.03 -1.36
N SER A 124 13.82 -23.73 -2.42
CA SER A 124 15.24 -24.01 -2.72
C SER A 124 15.53 -24.02 -4.22
N LEU A 125 16.69 -23.44 -4.59
CA LEU A 125 17.24 -23.51 -5.93
C LEU A 125 18.30 -24.62 -5.97
N ARG A 126 18.19 -25.51 -6.96
CA ARG A 126 19.06 -26.69 -7.08
C ARG A 126 19.58 -26.79 -8.52
N SER A 127 20.87 -27.07 -8.69
CA SER A 127 21.40 -27.33 -10.04
C SER A 127 20.90 -28.67 -10.58
N ARG A 128 20.74 -28.76 -11.90
CA ARG A 128 20.40 -30.01 -12.58
C ARG A 128 21.41 -31.10 -12.26
N LYS A 129 22.72 -30.75 -12.24
CA LYS A 129 23.80 -31.69 -11.92
C LYS A 129 23.64 -32.31 -10.54
N LEU A 130 23.29 -31.49 -9.55
CA LEU A 130 23.03 -31.98 -8.21
C LEU A 130 21.85 -32.96 -8.21
N GLN A 131 20.73 -32.62 -8.87
CA GLN A 131 19.56 -33.48 -8.94
C GLN A 131 19.87 -34.82 -9.65
N GLU A 132 20.69 -34.84 -10.71
CA GLU A 132 21.12 -36.02 -11.40
C GLU A 132 21.95 -36.95 -10.49
N ILE A 133 22.92 -36.41 -9.74
CA ILE A 133 23.73 -37.16 -8.78
C ILE A 133 22.86 -37.70 -7.63
N LEU A 134 21.98 -36.87 -7.07
CA LEU A 134 21.06 -37.31 -6.01
C LEU A 134 20.19 -38.51 -6.48
N GLY A 135 19.73 -38.45 -7.73
CA GLY A 135 18.89 -39.52 -8.32
C GLY A 135 19.62 -40.78 -8.67
N THR A 136 20.87 -40.72 -9.12
CA THR A 136 21.60 -41.84 -9.74
C THR A 136 22.71 -42.43 -8.88
N ASP A 137 23.28 -41.66 -7.92
CA ASP A 137 24.34 -42.18 -7.07
C ASP A 137 23.76 -43.17 -6.01
N PRO A 138 24.17 -44.43 -6.05
CA PRO A 138 23.67 -45.43 -5.10
C PRO A 138 24.19 -45.25 -3.67
N PHE A 139 25.21 -44.42 -3.45
CA PHE A 139 25.73 -44.10 -2.13
C PHE A 139 24.81 -43.17 -1.33
N ILE A 140 23.92 -42.43 -2.03
CA ILE A 140 23.00 -41.50 -1.39
C ILE A 140 21.70 -42.25 -1.05
N GLU A 141 21.50 -42.50 0.24
CA GLU A 141 20.32 -43.16 0.80
C GLU A 141 19.31 -42.16 1.36
N ILE A 142 18.04 -42.59 1.40
CA ILE A 142 16.93 -41.77 1.97
C ILE A 142 16.75 -42.17 3.44
N VAL A 143 17.42 -41.45 4.32
CA VAL A 143 17.45 -41.71 5.77
C VAL A 143 16.98 -40.52 6.63
N SER A 144 16.65 -39.42 5.99
CA SER A 144 16.22 -38.16 6.62
C SER A 144 15.42 -37.34 5.62
N PRO A 145 14.80 -36.20 6.00
CA PRO A 145 14.27 -35.22 5.07
C PRO A 145 15.28 -34.84 3.97
N GLU A 146 14.80 -34.59 2.76
CA GLU A 146 15.65 -34.40 1.57
C GLU A 146 16.63 -33.24 1.70
N ASP A 147 16.25 -32.20 2.41
CA ASP A 147 17.08 -31.01 2.65
C ASP A 147 18.22 -31.31 3.64
N GLU A 148 17.97 -32.10 4.69
CA GLU A 148 19.03 -32.59 5.58
C GLU A 148 19.96 -33.57 4.88
N ILE A 149 19.44 -34.44 4.01
CA ILE A 149 20.25 -35.33 3.16
C ILE A 149 21.24 -34.49 2.37
N ILE A 150 20.78 -33.46 1.68
CA ILE A 150 21.61 -32.62 0.80
C ILE A 150 22.50 -31.67 1.60
N GLY A 151 21.91 -30.91 2.52
CA GLY A 151 22.58 -29.78 3.21
C GLY A 151 23.46 -30.22 4.37
N ARG A 152 23.30 -31.43 4.92
CA ARG A 152 24.01 -31.89 6.11
C ARG A 152 24.63 -33.26 5.94
N LEU A 153 23.84 -34.33 5.78
CA LEU A 153 24.35 -35.72 5.84
C LEU A 153 25.34 -36.03 4.71
N TYR A 154 25.02 -35.70 3.49
CA TYR A 154 25.88 -35.94 2.32
C TYR A 154 26.61 -34.70 1.84
N ARG A 155 26.55 -33.57 2.55
CA ARG A 155 27.19 -32.32 2.12
C ARG A 155 28.68 -32.49 1.85
N ASP A 156 29.44 -33.05 2.77
CA ASP A 156 30.88 -33.28 2.60
C ASP A 156 31.18 -34.19 1.39
N TYR A 157 30.36 -35.19 1.19
CA TYR A 157 30.47 -36.09 0.04
C TYR A 157 30.20 -35.35 -1.26
N LEU A 158 29.14 -34.56 -1.31
CA LEU A 158 28.76 -33.77 -2.47
C LEU A 158 29.81 -32.73 -2.82
N GLU A 159 30.36 -32.04 -1.82
CA GLU A 159 31.43 -31.05 -2.01
C GLU A 159 32.74 -31.70 -2.46
N LYS A 160 33.21 -32.75 -1.76
CA LYS A 160 34.54 -33.31 -1.96
C LYS A 160 34.62 -34.23 -3.20
N LYS A 161 33.61 -35.05 -3.43
CA LYS A 161 33.59 -36.00 -4.57
C LYS A 161 33.09 -35.38 -5.85
N HIS A 162 32.05 -34.53 -5.79
CA HIS A 162 31.37 -33.98 -6.96
C HIS A 162 31.66 -32.51 -7.23
N GLY A 163 32.33 -31.82 -6.28
CA GLY A 163 32.69 -30.42 -6.41
C GLY A 163 31.48 -29.45 -6.30
N PHE A 164 30.38 -29.89 -5.72
CA PHE A 164 29.19 -29.05 -5.57
C PHE A 164 29.42 -27.92 -4.55
N ARG A 165 28.81 -26.79 -4.84
CA ARG A 165 28.98 -25.54 -4.08
C ARG A 165 27.72 -25.19 -3.32
N PHE A 166 27.90 -24.84 -2.05
CA PHE A 166 26.88 -24.32 -1.15
C PHE A 166 27.26 -22.89 -0.75
N PRO A 167 26.31 -21.97 -0.62
CA PRO A 167 26.61 -20.58 -0.27
C PRO A 167 27.00 -20.42 1.21
N ALA A 168 27.57 -19.27 1.53
CA ALA A 168 27.59 -18.79 2.90
C ALA A 168 26.18 -18.38 3.36
N GLU A 169 25.93 -18.36 4.68
CA GLU A 169 24.63 -17.97 5.24
C GLU A 169 24.17 -16.59 4.78
N SER A 170 25.08 -15.62 4.65
CA SER A 170 24.77 -14.26 4.21
C SER A 170 24.21 -14.18 2.78
N ILE A 171 24.55 -15.14 1.92
CA ILE A 171 23.98 -15.25 0.56
C ILE A 171 22.63 -16.00 0.62
N ALA A 172 22.54 -17.03 1.46
CA ALA A 172 21.30 -17.77 1.64
C ALA A 172 20.20 -16.90 2.29
N ASP A 173 20.56 -16.00 3.19
CA ASP A 173 19.62 -15.00 3.77
C ASP A 173 19.03 -14.05 2.72
N GLN A 174 19.75 -13.73 1.65
CA GLN A 174 19.22 -12.95 0.54
C GLN A 174 18.28 -13.77 -0.36
N PHE A 175 18.50 -15.11 -0.40
CA PHE A 175 17.68 -16.01 -1.21
C PHE A 175 16.35 -16.34 -0.53
N ALA A 176 16.37 -16.80 0.72
CA ALA A 176 15.15 -17.18 1.44
C ALA A 176 15.34 -17.16 2.96
N PHE A 177 14.22 -17.04 3.69
CA PHE A 177 14.16 -17.20 5.14
C PHE A 177 13.07 -18.19 5.57
N GLU A 178 13.19 -18.70 6.79
CA GLU A 178 12.21 -19.57 7.44
C GLU A 178 12.17 -19.36 8.95
N LEU A 179 13.23 -19.78 9.67
CA LEU A 179 13.27 -19.86 11.14
C LEU A 179 13.68 -18.56 11.81
N ARG A 180 14.18 -17.60 11.07
CA ARG A 180 14.58 -16.29 11.57
C ARG A 180 14.07 -15.18 10.65
N GLU A 181 13.84 -14.01 11.23
CA GLU A 181 13.48 -12.84 10.43
C GLU A 181 14.69 -12.42 9.57
N PRO A 182 14.47 -12.12 8.29
CA PRO A 182 15.52 -11.66 7.40
C PRO A 182 15.96 -10.24 7.78
N VAL A 183 17.26 -9.99 7.70
CA VAL A 183 17.84 -8.66 7.92
C VAL A 183 17.96 -7.82 6.64
N VAL A 184 17.60 -8.43 5.49
CA VAL A 184 17.61 -7.80 4.16
C VAL A 184 16.36 -8.25 3.39
N SER A 185 16.01 -7.55 2.32
CA SER A 185 14.98 -8.04 1.39
C SER A 185 15.41 -9.38 0.81
N THR A 186 14.52 -10.37 0.84
CA THR A 186 14.80 -11.74 0.39
C THR A 186 13.97 -12.09 -0.84
N PHE A 187 14.53 -12.92 -1.71
CA PHE A 187 13.84 -13.37 -2.92
C PHE A 187 12.60 -14.21 -2.60
N GLY A 188 12.66 -15.09 -1.56
CA GLY A 188 11.54 -15.92 -1.17
C GLY A 188 11.55 -16.33 0.30
N PHE A 189 10.67 -17.25 0.66
CA PHE A 189 10.55 -17.79 2.03
C PHE A 189 9.93 -19.18 2.03
N HIS A 190 10.00 -19.87 3.17
CA HIS A 190 9.29 -21.09 3.46
C HIS A 190 8.62 -21.03 4.83
N SER A 191 7.41 -21.58 4.92
CA SER A 191 6.60 -21.77 6.14
C SER A 191 5.69 -20.64 6.58
N PHE A 192 4.45 -21.00 6.95
CA PHE A 192 3.44 -20.06 7.44
C PHE A 192 3.56 -19.68 8.93
N PHE A 193 4.50 -20.26 9.65
CA PHE A 193 4.69 -19.94 11.07
C PHE A 193 5.22 -18.53 11.30
N HIS A 194 5.81 -17.93 10.26
CA HIS A 194 6.13 -16.52 10.22
C HIS A 194 5.41 -15.89 9.03
N PRO A 195 4.62 -14.83 9.22
CA PRO A 195 4.07 -14.09 8.09
C PRO A 195 5.23 -13.70 7.18
N PRO A 196 5.04 -13.72 5.84
CA PRO A 196 6.08 -13.30 4.92
C PRO A 196 6.61 -11.93 5.37
N PHE A 197 7.93 -11.80 5.44
CA PHE A 197 8.55 -10.51 5.74
C PHE A 197 7.99 -9.48 4.79
N ARG A 198 7.40 -8.45 5.36
CA ARG A 198 7.01 -7.26 4.63
C ARG A 198 7.98 -6.18 5.03
N PRO A 199 8.72 -5.57 4.08
CA PRO A 199 9.51 -4.41 4.40
C PRO A 199 8.60 -3.38 5.10
N VAL A 200 9.17 -2.66 6.04
CA VAL A 200 8.42 -1.70 6.84
C VAL A 200 8.70 -0.31 6.31
N VAL A 201 7.65 0.46 6.07
CA VAL A 201 7.77 1.88 5.80
C VAL A 201 7.03 2.68 6.87
N VAL A 202 7.70 3.71 7.36
CA VAL A 202 7.11 4.75 8.22
C VAL A 202 6.93 6.01 7.39
N VAL A 203 5.71 6.41 7.14
CA VAL A 203 5.42 7.72 6.53
C VAL A 203 5.16 8.70 7.66
N ARG A 204 5.94 9.77 7.71
CA ARG A 204 5.83 10.83 8.73
C ARG A 204 5.15 12.05 8.17
N ARG A 205 4.06 12.48 8.79
CA ARG A 205 3.43 13.77 8.52
C ARG A 205 2.72 14.28 9.76
N GLU A 206 3.28 15.31 10.34
CA GLU A 206 2.62 16.15 11.34
C GLU A 206 1.87 17.27 10.62
N GLY A 207 0.88 17.86 11.27
CA GLY A 207 0.16 19.00 10.71
C GLY A 207 -1.34 18.92 10.90
N ALA A 208 -2.07 19.60 10.00
CA ALA A 208 -3.53 19.61 10.03
C ALA A 208 -4.11 18.33 9.41
N MET A 209 -5.38 18.06 9.71
CA MET A 209 -6.10 16.90 9.21
C MET A 209 -6.01 16.71 7.68
N GLY A 210 -6.08 17.83 6.91
CA GLY A 210 -5.96 17.79 5.46
C GLY A 210 -4.59 17.29 4.98
N ASP A 211 -3.53 17.65 5.67
CA ASP A 211 -2.17 17.22 5.36
C ASP A 211 -2.02 15.72 5.57
N VAL A 212 -2.61 15.20 6.65
CA VAL A 212 -2.59 13.77 6.97
C VAL A 212 -3.43 12.97 5.97
N ILE A 213 -4.60 13.44 5.56
CA ILE A 213 -5.40 12.81 4.49
C ILE A 213 -4.58 12.69 3.20
N SER A 214 -3.80 13.71 2.88
CA SER A 214 -2.97 13.77 1.68
C SER A 214 -1.81 12.77 1.67
N THR A 215 -1.49 12.12 2.78
CA THR A 215 -0.51 11.03 2.83
C THR A 215 -1.03 9.71 2.24
N GLU A 216 -2.35 9.53 2.18
CA GLU A 216 -2.98 8.26 1.80
C GLU A 216 -2.47 7.69 0.46
N PRO A 217 -2.30 8.46 -0.61
CA PRO A 217 -1.77 7.91 -1.87
C PRO A 217 -0.35 7.39 -1.76
N VAL A 218 0.48 7.98 -0.89
CA VAL A 218 1.84 7.49 -0.59
C VAL A 218 1.77 6.19 0.19
N LEU A 219 0.92 6.10 1.23
CA LEU A 219 0.70 4.87 1.99
C LEU A 219 0.21 3.74 1.09
N ARG A 220 -0.76 4.02 0.22
CA ARG A 220 -1.30 3.07 -0.76
C ARG A 220 -0.25 2.61 -1.76
N TYR A 221 0.64 3.47 -2.21
CA TYR A 221 1.74 3.12 -3.10
C TYR A 221 2.65 2.06 -2.47
N PHE A 222 3.15 2.32 -1.26
CA PHE A 222 4.02 1.36 -0.56
C PHE A 222 3.28 0.08 -0.16
N HIS A 223 1.99 0.17 0.19
CA HIS A 223 1.19 -1.04 0.41
C HIS A 223 1.10 -1.93 -0.84
N ARG A 224 0.91 -1.34 -2.04
CA ARG A 224 0.92 -2.09 -3.31
C ARG A 224 2.26 -2.78 -3.59
N LEU A 225 3.34 -2.21 -3.11
CA LEU A 225 4.68 -2.81 -3.17
C LEU A 225 4.91 -3.90 -2.10
N GLY A 226 3.93 -4.15 -1.23
CA GLY A 226 3.99 -5.20 -0.22
C GLY A 226 4.55 -4.76 1.13
N TYR A 227 4.77 -3.46 1.35
CA TYR A 227 5.23 -2.94 2.65
C TYR A 227 4.17 -3.07 3.74
N LYS A 228 4.60 -3.28 4.99
CA LYS A 228 3.81 -3.02 6.19
C LYS A 228 3.86 -1.52 6.47
N ILE A 229 2.69 -0.90 6.63
CA ILE A 229 2.54 0.55 6.64
C ILE A 229 2.38 1.06 8.06
N TYR A 230 3.26 1.97 8.46
CA TYR A 230 3.12 2.77 9.67
C TYR A 230 3.00 4.25 9.33
N LEU A 231 2.14 4.94 10.09
CA LEU A 231 1.97 6.37 9.97
C LEU A 231 2.41 7.05 11.27
N ASP A 232 3.37 7.96 11.16
CA ASP A 232 3.83 8.84 12.24
C ASP A 232 3.11 10.18 12.12
N THR A 233 2.08 10.35 12.94
CA THR A 233 1.20 11.54 12.98
C THR A 233 0.57 11.66 14.36
N SER A 234 -0.22 12.72 14.59
CA SER A 234 -1.00 12.83 15.83
C SER A 234 -2.00 11.69 15.96
N PRO A 235 -2.07 10.99 17.11
CA PRO A 235 -2.88 9.77 17.27
C PRO A 235 -4.36 9.93 16.93
N GLN A 236 -4.92 11.13 17.15
CA GLN A 236 -6.32 11.46 16.83
C GLN A 236 -6.64 11.31 15.34
N PHE A 237 -5.66 11.47 14.44
CA PHE A 237 -5.85 11.34 13.00
C PHE A 237 -5.85 9.89 12.50
N MET A 238 -5.48 8.93 13.32
CA MET A 238 -5.57 7.52 12.95
C MET A 238 -7.02 7.07 12.69
N ASP A 239 -7.99 7.76 13.28
CA ASP A 239 -9.41 7.51 13.00
C ASP A 239 -9.80 7.72 11.52
N LEU A 240 -9.04 8.52 10.75
CA LEU A 240 -9.23 8.69 9.31
C LEU A 240 -9.08 7.38 8.55
N PHE A 241 -8.22 6.48 9.03
CA PHE A 241 -7.81 5.24 8.35
C PHE A 241 -8.34 3.98 9.02
N LYS A 242 -9.18 4.09 10.06
CA LYS A 242 -9.67 2.95 10.85
C LYS A 242 -10.36 1.87 10.02
N ASN A 243 -11.06 2.25 8.96
CA ASN A 243 -11.77 1.34 8.05
C ASN A 243 -11.16 1.34 6.65
N HIS A 244 -9.86 1.61 6.52
CA HIS A 244 -9.19 1.65 5.23
C HIS A 244 -9.06 0.24 4.63
N ASP A 245 -8.94 0.15 3.30
CA ASP A 245 -8.88 -1.12 2.56
C ASP A 245 -7.65 -1.96 2.91
N PHE A 246 -6.65 -1.36 3.52
CA PHE A 246 -5.45 -2.03 4.00
C PHE A 246 -5.05 -1.51 5.38
N PRO A 247 -4.33 -2.32 6.19
CA PRO A 247 -3.89 -1.92 7.53
C PRO A 247 -2.91 -0.74 7.47
N ILE A 248 -3.20 0.31 8.24
CA ILE A 248 -2.31 1.43 8.51
C ILE A 248 -2.18 1.50 10.04
N GLU A 249 -0.98 1.25 10.56
CA GLU A 249 -0.73 1.22 11.99
C GLU A 249 -0.06 2.54 12.45
N HIS A 250 -0.35 2.96 13.67
CA HIS A 250 0.37 4.10 14.24
C HIS A 250 1.79 3.68 14.65
N VAL A 251 2.78 4.54 14.44
CA VAL A 251 4.19 4.25 14.73
C VAL A 251 4.44 3.81 16.19
N SER A 252 3.61 4.23 17.14
CA SER A 252 3.71 3.81 18.55
C SER A 252 3.49 2.31 18.80
N PHE A 253 2.93 1.58 17.83
CA PHE A 253 2.75 0.13 17.90
C PHE A 253 3.90 -0.65 17.25
N MET A 254 4.89 0.05 16.69
CA MET A 254 6.05 -0.60 16.10
C MET A 254 6.95 -1.19 17.19
N ASP A 255 7.21 -2.50 17.05
CA ASP A 255 8.11 -3.20 17.93
C ASP A 255 9.54 -2.88 17.59
N GLY A 256 10.42 -2.38 18.03
CA GLY A 256 11.78 -1.96 17.64
C GLY A 256 12.65 -3.02 16.94
N ARG A 257 12.05 -4.09 16.38
CA ARG A 257 12.73 -5.17 15.66
C ARG A 257 12.94 -4.90 14.17
N HIS A 258 12.30 -3.87 13.65
CA HIS A 258 12.37 -3.49 12.24
C HIS A 258 13.27 -2.28 12.06
N ASP A 259 14.06 -2.27 10.99
CA ASP A 259 14.75 -1.09 10.48
C ASP A 259 13.88 -0.52 9.32
N PRO A 260 12.98 0.45 9.62
CA PRO A 260 12.00 0.91 8.66
C PRO A 260 12.62 1.88 7.66
N GLU A 261 12.13 1.85 6.42
CA GLU A 261 12.29 2.99 5.53
C GLU A 261 11.46 4.17 6.04
N ILE A 262 12.08 5.32 6.26
CA ILE A 262 11.40 6.51 6.77
C ILE A 262 11.19 7.50 5.63
N ILE A 263 9.93 7.79 5.33
CA ILE A 263 9.50 8.78 4.35
C ILE A 263 8.98 10.01 5.12
N ASP A 264 9.78 11.05 5.18
CA ASP A 264 9.40 12.29 5.86
C ASP A 264 8.73 13.26 4.89
N LEU A 265 7.43 13.48 5.08
CA LEU A 265 6.61 14.40 4.29
C LEU A 265 6.41 15.74 4.98
N ASN A 266 7.03 15.97 6.15
CA ASN A 266 6.99 17.28 6.81
C ASN A 266 7.64 18.32 5.92
N MET A 267 7.01 19.47 5.81
CA MET A 267 7.46 20.60 4.99
C MET A 267 7.62 20.30 3.48
N ALA A 268 7.16 19.13 2.97
CA ALA A 268 7.38 18.74 1.57
C ALA A 268 6.76 19.74 0.58
N TYR A 269 5.50 20.14 0.76
CA TYR A 269 4.87 21.15 -0.10
C TYR A 269 5.10 22.58 0.39
N GLU A 270 5.44 22.78 1.64
CA GLU A 270 5.71 24.10 2.21
C GLU A 270 7.04 24.67 1.68
N THR A 271 7.99 23.83 1.33
CA THR A 271 9.27 24.26 0.73
C THR A 271 9.13 24.58 -0.76
N ASP A 272 8.16 23.99 -1.45
CA ASP A 272 7.85 24.28 -2.86
C ASP A 272 6.33 24.38 -3.07
N PRO A 273 5.71 25.48 -2.61
CA PRO A 273 4.26 25.60 -2.52
C PRO A 273 3.55 25.89 -3.85
N GLN A 274 4.28 26.05 -4.95
CA GLN A 274 3.73 26.45 -6.26
C GLN A 274 3.43 25.24 -7.17
N LYS A 275 3.13 24.09 -6.58
CA LYS A 275 2.69 22.89 -7.26
C LYS A 275 1.56 22.21 -6.49
N LEU A 276 0.91 21.23 -7.11
CA LEU A 276 -0.07 20.40 -6.41
C LEU A 276 0.63 19.74 -5.20
N HIS A 277 0.08 19.92 -3.99
CA HIS A 277 0.70 19.42 -2.75
C HIS A 277 0.91 17.89 -2.77
N LEU A 278 0.04 17.14 -3.44
CA LEU A 278 0.21 15.70 -3.64
C LEU A 278 1.44 15.37 -4.50
N GLN A 279 1.79 16.23 -5.48
CA GLN A 279 3.01 16.08 -6.28
C GLN A 279 4.25 16.23 -5.41
N ALA A 280 4.25 17.20 -4.52
CA ALA A 280 5.35 17.40 -3.56
C ALA A 280 5.54 16.17 -2.64
N TYR A 281 4.44 15.54 -2.21
CA TYR A 281 4.50 14.33 -1.38
C TYR A 281 5.07 13.15 -2.16
N PHE A 282 4.68 12.96 -3.42
CA PHE A 282 5.21 11.89 -4.27
C PHE A 282 6.70 12.08 -4.57
N GLU A 283 7.13 13.31 -4.84
CA GLU A 283 8.54 13.65 -5.04
C GLU A 283 9.37 13.40 -3.77
N ALA A 284 8.88 13.83 -2.61
CA ALA A 284 9.54 13.60 -1.33
C ALA A 284 9.64 12.10 -0.97
N ALA A 285 8.65 11.31 -1.39
CA ALA A 285 8.63 9.86 -1.22
C ALA A 285 9.41 9.10 -2.31
N GLY A 286 10.02 9.78 -3.27
CA GLY A 286 10.74 9.13 -4.37
C GLY A 286 9.84 8.34 -5.34
N ILE A 287 8.54 8.63 -5.38
CA ILE A 287 7.56 7.92 -6.20
C ILE A 287 7.56 8.50 -7.63
N PRO A 288 7.90 7.71 -8.66
CA PRO A 288 7.99 8.21 -10.04
C PRO A 288 6.63 8.31 -10.75
N GLU A 289 5.56 7.80 -10.15
CA GLU A 289 4.20 7.84 -10.70
C GLU A 289 3.57 9.22 -10.51
N PRO A 290 2.59 9.62 -11.35
CA PRO A 290 1.78 10.80 -11.09
C PRO A 290 1.02 10.65 -9.76
N PRO A 291 0.79 11.74 -9.02
CA PRO A 291 0.06 11.69 -7.76
C PRO A 291 -1.38 11.21 -8.00
N LEU A 292 -1.84 10.39 -7.09
CA LEU A 292 -3.21 9.90 -7.06
C LEU A 292 -4.03 10.73 -6.07
N MET A 293 -5.35 10.77 -6.30
CA MET A 293 -6.26 11.36 -5.33
C MET A 293 -6.31 10.54 -4.04
N PRO A 294 -6.30 11.17 -2.85
CA PRO A 294 -6.53 10.49 -1.59
C PRO A 294 -7.89 9.80 -1.56
N LYS A 295 -7.95 8.63 -0.93
CA LYS A 295 -9.19 7.86 -0.73
C LYS A 295 -9.40 7.57 0.74
N LEU A 296 -10.57 7.88 1.23
CA LEU A 296 -11.05 7.46 2.53
C LEU A 296 -12.31 6.61 2.34
N ASN A 297 -12.42 5.52 3.10
CA ASN A 297 -13.57 4.64 2.95
C ASN A 297 -14.82 5.30 3.51
N ARG A 298 -15.85 5.33 2.67
CA ARG A 298 -17.18 5.73 3.11
C ARG A 298 -17.71 4.70 4.11
N SER A 299 -18.14 5.18 5.26
CA SER A 299 -19.13 4.44 6.03
C SER A 299 -20.43 4.36 5.20
N PRO A 300 -21.21 3.25 5.25
CA PRO A 300 -22.46 3.19 4.54
C PRO A 300 -23.29 4.43 4.91
N PRO A 301 -23.92 5.09 3.90
CA PRO A 301 -24.70 6.30 4.16
C PRO A 301 -25.78 5.96 5.20
N PRO A 302 -26.02 6.84 6.17
CA PRO A 302 -27.18 6.70 7.00
C PRO A 302 -28.41 6.58 6.09
N GLN A 303 -29.36 5.72 6.46
CA GLN A 303 -30.61 5.48 5.69
C GLN A 303 -31.51 6.73 5.56
N PHE A 304 -30.93 7.91 5.51
CA PHE A 304 -31.62 9.18 5.52
C PHE A 304 -31.78 9.75 4.12
N ALA A 305 -32.77 10.62 4.02
CA ALA A 305 -33.05 11.46 2.87
C ALA A 305 -31.79 12.19 2.38
N LYS A 306 -31.78 12.57 1.10
CA LYS A 306 -30.80 13.42 0.44
C LYS A 306 -30.46 14.65 1.31
N TYR A 307 -29.20 14.80 1.72
CA TYR A 307 -28.81 15.94 2.54
C TYR A 307 -27.51 16.60 2.07
N ALA A 308 -27.39 17.88 2.37
CA ALA A 308 -26.21 18.69 2.10
C ALA A 308 -25.54 19.14 3.40
N ILE A 309 -24.21 19.21 3.35
CA ILE A 309 -23.38 19.73 4.44
C ILE A 309 -22.84 21.12 4.06
N LEU A 310 -23.01 22.09 4.93
CA LEU A 310 -22.36 23.39 4.86
C LEU A 310 -21.22 23.45 5.88
N HIS A 311 -20.02 23.88 5.46
CA HIS A 311 -18.90 24.21 6.35
C HIS A 311 -18.30 25.56 5.94
N LEU A 312 -18.59 26.62 6.69
CA LEU A 312 -18.55 27.99 6.21
C LEU A 312 -17.47 28.85 6.86
N ASP A 313 -16.87 28.42 7.95
CA ASP A 313 -15.83 29.17 8.63
C ASP A 313 -14.77 28.29 9.27
N VAL A 314 -13.58 28.81 9.42
CA VAL A 314 -12.47 28.28 10.22
C VAL A 314 -12.09 29.35 11.23
N LEU A 315 -12.16 28.97 12.50
CA LEU A 315 -11.65 29.82 13.58
C LEU A 315 -10.17 30.18 13.28
N ASP A 316 -9.75 31.38 13.60
CA ASP A 316 -8.37 31.87 13.48
C ASP A 316 -7.81 32.02 12.04
N MET A 317 -8.60 31.77 10.99
CA MET A 317 -8.15 31.93 9.61
C MET A 317 -9.16 32.72 8.73
N PRO A 318 -9.39 34.01 8.99
CA PRO A 318 -10.40 34.79 8.29
C PRO A 318 -10.18 34.88 6.78
N TYR A 319 -8.97 34.70 6.28
CA TYR A 319 -8.64 34.64 4.87
C TYR A 319 -9.04 33.31 4.16
N ARG A 320 -9.65 32.39 4.89
CA ARG A 320 -10.26 31.16 4.34
C ARG A 320 -11.78 31.16 4.43
N ASN A 321 -12.38 32.04 5.22
CA ASN A 321 -13.83 32.11 5.43
C ASN A 321 -14.56 32.61 4.17
N ALA A 322 -15.87 32.42 4.11
CA ALA A 322 -16.71 32.86 3.00
C ALA A 322 -17.64 33.99 3.46
N TYR A 323 -17.33 35.23 3.02
CA TYR A 323 -18.10 36.43 3.37
C TYR A 323 -18.98 36.89 2.22
N GLY A 324 -20.04 37.63 2.53
CA GLY A 324 -20.91 38.31 1.55
C GLY A 324 -22.01 37.43 0.96
N VAL A 325 -22.07 36.15 1.34
CA VAL A 325 -23.10 35.21 0.88
C VAL A 325 -24.31 35.26 1.82
N ASN A 326 -25.50 35.36 1.25
CA ASN A 326 -26.74 35.10 2.00
C ASN A 326 -26.96 33.58 2.10
N TRP A 327 -26.45 32.99 3.18
CA TRP A 327 -26.51 31.54 3.39
C TRP A 327 -27.92 31.02 3.63
N ASP A 328 -28.82 31.81 4.20
CA ASP A 328 -30.21 31.41 4.35
C ASP A 328 -30.91 31.26 3.00
N TYR A 329 -30.57 32.08 2.00
CA TYR A 329 -31.04 31.91 0.63
C TYR A 329 -30.47 30.63 -0.02
N VAL A 330 -29.21 30.30 0.24
CA VAL A 330 -28.61 29.04 -0.26
C VAL A 330 -29.32 27.84 0.36
N VAL A 331 -29.64 27.91 1.67
CA VAL A 331 -30.41 26.85 2.36
C VAL A 331 -31.80 26.69 1.75
N ASP A 332 -32.54 27.80 1.53
CA ASP A 332 -33.84 27.76 0.87
C ASP A 332 -33.74 27.09 -0.50
N PHE A 333 -32.76 27.51 -1.30
CA PHE A 333 -32.55 26.93 -2.63
C PHE A 333 -32.31 25.41 -2.56
N LEU A 334 -31.47 24.94 -1.66
CA LEU A 334 -31.20 23.51 -1.51
C LEU A 334 -32.43 22.75 -0.99
N THR A 335 -33.17 23.35 -0.07
CA THR A 335 -34.38 22.74 0.50
C THR A 335 -35.49 22.61 -0.54
N ASP A 336 -35.67 23.62 -1.42
CA ASP A 336 -36.58 23.58 -2.54
C ASP A 336 -36.25 22.47 -3.56
N HIS A 337 -34.99 22.03 -3.58
CA HIS A 337 -34.51 20.91 -4.39
C HIS A 337 -34.41 19.56 -3.62
N GLY A 338 -35.09 19.49 -2.48
CA GLY A 338 -35.27 18.26 -1.68
C GLY A 338 -34.09 17.85 -0.78
N TYR A 339 -33.18 18.78 -0.48
CA TYR A 339 -32.11 18.50 0.48
C TYR A 339 -32.53 18.87 1.91
N ILE A 340 -32.14 18.05 2.88
CA ILE A 340 -32.01 18.48 4.27
C ILE A 340 -30.64 19.14 4.40
N VAL A 341 -30.56 20.35 4.95
CA VAL A 341 -29.32 21.11 5.02
C VAL A 341 -28.80 21.20 6.42
N PHE A 342 -27.61 20.65 6.65
CA PHE A 342 -26.88 20.73 7.91
C PHE A 342 -25.71 21.70 7.80
N GLN A 343 -25.50 22.54 8.81
CA GLN A 343 -24.29 23.33 8.93
C GLN A 343 -23.40 22.76 10.03
N LEU A 344 -22.19 22.32 9.65
CA LEU A 344 -21.13 21.95 10.59
C LEU A 344 -20.49 23.21 11.16
N GLY A 345 -20.20 23.22 12.47
CA GLY A 345 -19.50 24.29 13.15
C GLY A 345 -18.99 23.85 14.51
N GLN A 346 -17.92 24.47 14.99
CA GLN A 346 -17.50 24.34 16.38
C GLN A 346 -18.19 25.45 17.20
N SER A 347 -18.69 25.08 18.38
CA SER A 347 -19.23 25.97 19.44
C SER A 347 -19.62 27.40 19.03
N GLY A 348 -20.75 27.56 18.36
CA GLY A 348 -21.43 28.85 18.25
C GLY A 348 -21.31 29.61 16.93
N ASN A 349 -20.40 29.24 16.04
CA ASN A 349 -20.20 29.93 14.75
C ASN A 349 -21.11 29.35 13.64
N PHE A 350 -22.42 29.42 13.87
CA PHE A 350 -23.38 29.05 12.83
C PHE A 350 -23.84 30.35 12.12
N ILE A 351 -23.54 30.41 10.82
CA ILE A 351 -23.78 31.62 10.00
C ILE A 351 -25.21 31.60 9.44
N SER A 352 -25.71 30.43 9.05
CA SER A 352 -27.10 30.32 8.60
C SER A 352 -28.07 30.19 9.79
N THR A 353 -29.20 30.85 9.73
CA THR A 353 -30.29 30.73 10.69
C THR A 353 -31.26 29.62 10.34
N LYS A 354 -31.27 29.14 9.09
CA LYS A 354 -32.18 28.12 8.56
C LYS A 354 -31.59 26.72 8.51
N ALA A 355 -30.28 26.58 8.38
CA ALA A 355 -29.62 25.27 8.38
C ALA A 355 -29.74 24.60 9.76
N ILE A 356 -29.87 23.28 9.76
CA ILE A 356 -29.83 22.48 10.99
C ILE A 356 -28.40 22.49 11.52
N LYS A 357 -28.23 23.01 12.72
CA LYS A 357 -26.92 23.07 13.37
C LYS A 357 -26.44 21.69 13.77
N MET A 358 -25.22 21.32 13.37
CA MET A 358 -24.63 20.03 13.67
C MET A 358 -23.24 20.21 14.28
N GLN A 359 -23.01 19.60 15.42
CA GLN A 359 -21.69 19.46 16.03
C GLN A 359 -21.27 18.00 15.91
N THR A 360 -20.04 17.77 15.52
CA THR A 360 -19.46 16.42 15.45
C THR A 360 -18.34 16.30 16.47
N TYR A 361 -18.38 15.23 17.25
CA TYR A 361 -17.33 14.91 18.21
C TYR A 361 -16.53 13.73 17.66
N GLY A 362 -15.22 13.98 17.41
CA GLY A 362 -14.31 13.00 16.86
C GLY A 362 -14.38 12.84 15.33
N ILE A 363 -13.27 12.38 14.79
CA ILE A 363 -13.04 12.27 13.33
C ILE A 363 -13.95 11.21 12.71
N SER A 364 -14.12 10.07 13.36
CA SER A 364 -14.98 8.98 12.85
C SER A 364 -16.41 9.46 12.59
N ARG A 365 -17.00 10.22 13.54
CA ARG A 365 -18.35 10.76 13.35
C ARG A 365 -18.41 11.85 12.27
N LEU A 366 -17.37 12.66 12.17
CA LEU A 366 -17.25 13.66 11.10
C LEU A 366 -17.22 12.99 9.72
N MET A 367 -16.44 11.92 9.58
CA MET A 367 -16.36 11.13 8.35
C MET A 367 -17.72 10.52 7.95
N GLU A 368 -18.45 9.95 8.92
CA GLU A 368 -19.79 9.40 8.67
C GLU A 368 -20.75 10.47 8.13
N VAL A 369 -20.76 11.63 8.76
CA VAL A 369 -21.67 12.73 8.40
C VAL A 369 -21.31 13.33 7.04
N VAL A 370 -20.04 13.61 6.79
CA VAL A 370 -19.57 14.18 5.52
C VAL A 370 -19.66 13.14 4.40
N GLY A 371 -19.14 11.93 4.63
CA GLY A 371 -19.13 10.86 3.62
C GLY A 371 -20.51 10.36 3.23
N GLY A 372 -21.51 10.45 4.13
CA GLY A 372 -22.90 10.10 3.83
C GLY A 372 -23.69 11.21 3.10
N SER A 373 -23.15 12.43 2.99
CA SER A 373 -23.84 13.54 2.34
C SER A 373 -23.91 13.37 0.82
N SER A 374 -24.93 13.95 0.22
CA SER A 374 -25.11 14.02 -1.23
C SER A 374 -24.43 15.23 -1.85
N LEU A 375 -24.11 16.23 -1.03
CA LEU A 375 -23.46 17.48 -1.43
C LEU A 375 -22.69 18.07 -0.24
N PHE A 376 -21.49 18.52 -0.51
CA PHE A 376 -20.72 19.37 0.39
C PHE A 376 -20.57 20.77 -0.20
N VAL A 377 -20.86 21.79 0.57
CA VAL A 377 -20.60 23.20 0.22
C VAL A 377 -19.78 23.84 1.32
N GLY A 378 -18.55 24.23 1.02
CA GLY A 378 -17.69 24.72 2.07
C GLY A 378 -16.46 25.47 1.59
N ILE A 379 -15.61 25.78 2.55
CA ILE A 379 -14.33 26.46 2.35
C ILE A 379 -13.19 25.45 2.31
N ASP A 380 -12.03 25.86 1.79
CA ASP A 380 -10.78 25.10 1.87
C ASP A 380 -10.41 24.79 3.34
N SER A 381 -10.53 23.53 3.73
CA SER A 381 -10.35 23.06 5.11
C SER A 381 -10.08 21.56 5.17
N GLY A 382 -9.70 21.03 6.35
CA GLY A 382 -9.61 19.59 6.56
C GLY A 382 -10.91 18.83 6.28
N ILE A 383 -12.07 19.46 6.49
CA ILE A 383 -13.38 18.84 6.24
C ILE A 383 -13.66 18.73 4.73
N SER A 384 -13.27 19.73 3.93
CA SER A 384 -13.36 19.63 2.47
C SER A 384 -12.43 18.53 1.91
N ASN A 385 -11.27 18.30 2.54
CA ASN A 385 -10.41 17.17 2.18
C ASN A 385 -11.05 15.82 2.48
N ILE A 386 -11.83 15.68 3.57
CA ILE A 386 -12.63 14.47 3.83
C ILE A 386 -13.66 14.29 2.70
N ALA A 387 -14.40 15.36 2.35
CA ALA A 387 -15.41 15.28 1.29
C ALA A 387 -14.80 14.84 -0.04
N MET A 388 -13.68 15.44 -0.44
CA MET A 388 -12.95 15.05 -1.65
C MET A 388 -12.48 13.60 -1.59
N ALA A 389 -11.82 13.20 -0.52
CA ALA A 389 -11.26 11.85 -0.36
C ALA A 389 -12.34 10.74 -0.28
N MET A 390 -13.59 11.11 -0.03
CA MET A 390 -14.75 10.23 -0.01
C MET A 390 -15.64 10.34 -1.26
N ASP A 391 -15.15 10.99 -2.32
CA ASP A 391 -15.89 11.21 -3.57
C ASP A 391 -17.28 11.86 -3.34
N VAL A 392 -17.38 12.77 -2.38
CA VAL A 392 -18.59 13.57 -2.15
C VAL A 392 -18.58 14.73 -3.13
N PRO A 393 -19.59 14.88 -3.96
CA PRO A 393 -19.74 16.04 -4.84
C PRO A 393 -19.68 17.32 -4.02
N SER A 394 -18.82 18.25 -4.42
CA SER A 394 -18.46 19.37 -3.56
C SER A 394 -18.42 20.71 -4.31
N VAL A 395 -18.83 21.77 -3.65
CA VAL A 395 -18.57 23.16 -4.03
C VAL A 395 -17.63 23.76 -2.98
N ILE A 396 -16.40 24.11 -3.38
CA ILE A 396 -15.38 24.56 -2.45
C ILE A 396 -14.92 25.98 -2.80
N MET A 397 -14.96 26.86 -1.82
CA MET A 397 -14.54 28.25 -1.94
C MET A 397 -13.07 28.39 -1.53
N PHE A 398 -12.29 29.02 -2.41
CA PHE A 398 -10.88 29.30 -2.20
C PHE A 398 -10.63 30.79 -2.12
N GLY A 399 -9.93 31.24 -1.09
CA GLY A 399 -9.55 32.62 -0.87
C GLY A 399 -8.08 32.90 -1.22
N SER A 400 -7.21 32.94 -0.22
CA SER A 400 -5.78 33.22 -0.37
C SER A 400 -4.97 32.01 -0.94
N VAL A 401 -5.59 30.83 -0.98
CA VAL A 401 -5.01 29.58 -1.45
C VAL A 401 -5.35 29.39 -2.93
N GLU A 402 -4.39 28.94 -3.73
CA GLU A 402 -4.61 28.54 -5.13
C GLU A 402 -5.28 27.16 -5.16
N SER A 403 -6.47 27.09 -5.75
CA SER A 403 -7.22 25.82 -5.87
C SER A 403 -6.45 24.74 -6.62
N ALA A 404 -5.74 25.11 -7.69
CA ALA A 404 -4.95 24.19 -8.51
C ALA A 404 -3.83 23.46 -7.73
N PHE A 405 -3.41 24.03 -6.57
CA PHE A 405 -2.40 23.40 -5.72
C PHE A 405 -3.00 22.54 -4.59
N ARG A 406 -4.33 22.51 -4.48
CA ARG A 406 -5.06 21.78 -3.43
C ARG A 406 -6.05 20.74 -3.97
N VAL A 407 -6.65 21.00 -5.11
CA VAL A 407 -7.67 20.13 -5.71
C VAL A 407 -7.05 19.25 -6.77
N HIS A 408 -7.16 17.93 -6.57
CA HIS A 408 -6.72 16.99 -7.59
C HIS A 408 -7.65 17.07 -8.82
N PRO A 409 -7.13 17.00 -10.06
CA PRO A 409 -7.96 17.12 -11.27
C PRO A 409 -9.12 16.12 -11.40
N SER A 410 -9.03 14.97 -10.73
CA SER A 410 -10.12 13.97 -10.73
C SER A 410 -11.12 14.13 -9.59
N ALA A 411 -10.97 15.14 -8.72
CA ALA A 411 -11.90 15.37 -7.63
C ALA A 411 -13.27 15.87 -8.16
N LEU A 412 -14.35 15.42 -7.52
CA LEU A 412 -15.70 15.88 -7.83
C LEU A 412 -15.98 17.24 -7.19
N VAL A 413 -15.27 18.27 -7.66
CA VAL A 413 -15.27 19.60 -7.04
C VAL A 413 -15.54 20.67 -8.08
N GLU A 414 -16.57 21.49 -7.82
CA GLU A 414 -16.75 22.79 -8.44
C GLU A 414 -16.05 23.86 -7.58
N VAL A 415 -15.07 24.53 -8.16
CA VAL A 415 -14.24 25.51 -7.47
C VAL A 415 -14.86 26.89 -7.58
N VAL A 416 -14.99 27.59 -6.44
CA VAL A 416 -15.39 29.01 -6.41
C VAL A 416 -14.23 29.84 -5.86
N GLU A 417 -13.69 30.72 -6.70
CA GLU A 417 -12.59 31.60 -6.29
C GLU A 417 -12.72 32.99 -6.94
N ASN A 418 -12.24 34.00 -6.26
CA ASN A 418 -12.16 35.36 -6.79
C ASN A 418 -10.70 35.61 -7.19
N ARG A 419 -10.44 35.48 -8.50
CA ARG A 419 -9.14 35.82 -9.09
C ARG A 419 -9.05 37.35 -9.33
N ASP A 420 -7.83 37.85 -9.30
CA ASP A 420 -7.53 39.23 -9.69
C ASP A 420 -8.20 40.32 -8.85
N VAL A 421 -8.67 39.97 -7.64
CA VAL A 421 -9.31 40.94 -6.73
C VAL A 421 -8.30 41.74 -5.91
N CYS A 422 -7.03 41.32 -5.88
CA CYS A 422 -5.93 42.10 -5.31
C CYS A 422 -4.59 41.67 -5.94
N GLN A 423 -3.58 42.58 -5.88
CA GLN A 423 -2.24 42.31 -6.43
C GLN A 423 -1.50 41.18 -5.73
N MET A 424 -1.91 40.83 -4.52
CA MET A 424 -1.36 39.75 -3.70
C MET A 424 -2.25 38.48 -3.75
N SER A 425 -3.04 38.32 -4.82
CA SER A 425 -3.85 37.12 -4.99
C SER A 425 -3.02 35.87 -4.82
N LYS A 426 -3.56 34.86 -4.10
CA LYS A 426 -2.89 33.59 -3.77
C LYS A 426 -1.67 33.74 -2.83
N CYS A 427 -1.71 34.74 -1.96
CA CYS A 427 -0.61 35.13 -1.08
C CYS A 427 -0.20 34.01 -0.10
N TYR A 428 -1.05 33.04 0.18
CA TYR A 428 -0.72 31.89 1.02
C TYR A 428 0.53 31.13 0.50
N HIS A 429 0.62 30.94 -0.80
CA HIS A 429 1.75 30.22 -1.44
C HIS A 429 3.03 31.05 -1.55
N LEU A 430 2.95 32.37 -1.32
CA LEU A 430 4.12 33.22 -1.36
C LEU A 430 4.82 33.34 0.00
N THR A 431 4.15 32.93 1.08
CA THR A 431 4.57 33.27 2.46
C THR A 431 4.33 32.14 3.47
N ILE A 432 4.19 30.90 3.01
CA ILE A 432 4.06 29.76 3.91
C ILE A 432 5.21 29.74 4.93
N GLY A 433 4.85 29.59 6.19
CA GLY A 433 5.81 29.51 7.30
C GLY A 433 6.37 30.84 7.81
N THR A 434 6.17 31.95 7.11
CA THR A 434 6.72 33.25 7.51
C THR A 434 5.65 34.26 7.94
N ARG A 435 4.37 33.91 7.80
CA ARG A 435 3.28 34.86 7.97
C ARG A 435 2.30 34.41 9.06
N GLY A 436 1.83 35.39 9.84
CA GLY A 436 0.66 35.24 10.68
C GLY A 436 -0.66 35.13 9.89
N THR A 437 -1.78 35.20 10.59
CA THR A 437 -3.13 35.02 10.05
C THR A 437 -3.68 36.25 9.30
N ASP A 438 -2.90 37.30 9.10
CA ASP A 438 -3.38 38.58 8.62
C ASP A 438 -3.31 38.77 7.11
N CYS A 439 -4.28 39.48 6.54
CA CYS A 439 -4.27 39.85 5.13
C CYS A 439 -3.20 40.95 4.85
N TYR A 440 -2.45 40.81 3.72
CA TYR A 440 -1.48 41.83 3.31
C TYR A 440 -2.07 43.21 3.12
N LEU A 441 -3.35 43.29 2.82
CA LEU A 441 -4.04 44.59 2.68
C LEU A 441 -4.50 45.16 4.02
N ASN A 442 -4.17 44.52 5.13
CA ASN A 442 -4.56 44.93 6.48
C ASN A 442 -6.06 45.22 6.62
N THR A 443 -6.87 44.42 5.93
CA THR A 443 -8.33 44.52 5.95
C THR A 443 -8.92 43.34 6.76
N PRO A 444 -9.93 43.63 7.62
CA PRO A 444 -10.57 42.59 8.43
C PRO A 444 -11.28 41.51 7.57
N ILE A 445 -11.71 41.85 6.37
CA ILE A 445 -12.31 40.91 5.41
C ILE A 445 -11.52 41.00 4.11
N PRO A 446 -10.64 40.04 3.81
CA PRO A 446 -9.89 40.02 2.57
C PRO A 446 -10.79 39.98 1.33
N PRO A 447 -10.43 40.73 0.26
CA PRO A 447 -11.24 40.73 -0.98
C PRO A 447 -11.45 39.34 -1.59
N CYS A 448 -10.44 38.47 -1.51
CA CYS A 448 -10.46 37.15 -2.11
C CYS A 448 -11.48 36.18 -1.47
N VAL A 449 -11.98 36.47 -0.27
CA VAL A 449 -13.00 35.68 0.43
C VAL A 449 -14.39 36.31 0.43
N LYS A 450 -14.60 37.38 -0.37
CA LYS A 450 -15.91 38.00 -0.55
C LYS A 450 -16.62 37.36 -1.75
N PHE A 451 -17.52 36.46 -1.49
CA PHE A 451 -18.31 35.78 -2.52
C PHE A 451 -19.73 36.36 -2.60
N SER A 452 -20.37 36.18 -3.75
CA SER A 452 -21.79 36.49 -3.90
C SER A 452 -22.64 35.23 -3.83
N THR A 453 -23.85 35.38 -3.34
CA THR A 453 -24.85 34.28 -3.32
C THR A 453 -25.06 33.70 -4.71
N LYS A 454 -25.04 34.55 -5.75
CA LYS A 454 -25.19 34.14 -7.14
C LYS A 454 -24.06 33.18 -7.59
N GLN A 455 -22.79 33.47 -7.21
CA GLN A 455 -21.66 32.57 -7.53
C GLN A 455 -21.86 31.20 -6.90
N ILE A 456 -22.27 31.15 -5.63
CA ILE A 456 -22.47 29.87 -4.92
C ILE A 456 -23.62 29.06 -5.57
N ILE A 457 -24.76 29.70 -5.85
CA ILE A 457 -25.89 29.03 -6.50
C ILE A 457 -25.51 28.54 -7.91
N SER A 458 -24.76 29.36 -8.67
CA SER A 458 -24.27 28.94 -9.99
C SER A 458 -23.35 27.72 -9.90
N ALA A 459 -22.41 27.71 -8.95
CA ALA A 459 -21.51 26.59 -8.72
C ALA A 459 -22.27 25.32 -8.30
N ILE A 460 -23.25 25.45 -7.43
CA ILE A 460 -24.12 24.31 -7.06
C ILE A 460 -24.85 23.76 -8.30
N LYS A 461 -25.37 24.62 -9.16
CA LYS A 461 -26.05 24.20 -10.41
C LYS A 461 -25.09 23.51 -11.39
N ASN A 462 -23.84 24.00 -11.50
CA ASN A 462 -22.84 23.40 -12.40
C ASN A 462 -22.36 22.04 -11.91
N ALA A 463 -22.23 21.89 -10.60
CA ALA A 463 -21.77 20.63 -9.98
C ALA A 463 -22.81 19.49 -10.11
N PHE A 464 -24.06 19.87 -10.36
CA PHE A 464 -25.20 18.91 -10.42
C PHE A 464 -26.18 19.39 -11.51
N ASP A 465 -26.61 18.47 -12.33
CA ASP A 465 -27.74 18.68 -13.25
C ASP A 465 -29.03 18.91 -12.43
N PHE A 466 -29.28 20.16 -12.05
CA PHE A 466 -30.51 20.60 -11.39
C PHE A 466 -31.57 20.97 -12.40
#